data_18ef3559123b79b3fafd5f79cfa391a7
#
_entry.id   18ef3559123b79b3fafd5f79cfa391a7
#
_cell.length_a   1.000
_cell.length_b   1.000
_cell.length_c   1.000
_cell.angle_alpha   90.00
_cell.angle_beta   90.00
_cell.angle_gamma   90.00
#
_symmetry.space_group_name_H-M   'P 1'
#
loop_
_entity.id
_entity.type
_entity.pdbx_description
1 polymer ?
#
loop_
_entity_poly.entity_id
_entity_poly.type
_entity_poly.pdbx_seq_one_letter_code
_entity_poly.pdbx_strand_id
1 'polypeptide(L)'
;KELAAACSEVGIGFGFYYSHSADWTFPGGNGGPKTDAEGKPATFQDYYEKKCLPQVKEITSEYGPITLVWFDTPGSILKEYVEELVQVVRENQPDALVSGRAGHGLGDYLTLGDMEVPHGNVDGMWESVDTTNDSWAYAWYDEYWKTPKDILHLLISCIGRGGTYMLNVGPRGDGSIPERAARSLRKSGEWIERYPQVIYATDASPWQHALPWGDVTAKDG
;
A
#
# COMPACT_ATOMS: atom_id res chain seq x y z
N LYS A 1 -17.97 3.85 1.31
CA LYS A 1 -18.31 5.24 1.68
C LYS A 1 -18.22 5.43 3.21
N GLU A 2 -18.80 4.54 4.03
CA GLU A 2 -18.77 4.64 5.50
C GLU A 2 -17.34 4.67 6.07
N LEU A 3 -16.45 3.79 5.61
CA LEU A 3 -15.06 3.78 6.05
C LEU A 3 -14.31 5.08 5.67
N ALA A 4 -14.52 5.58 4.46
CA ALA A 4 -13.91 6.85 4.04
C ALA A 4 -14.39 8.02 4.89
N ALA A 5 -15.69 8.07 5.23
CA ALA A 5 -16.25 9.07 6.13
C ALA A 5 -15.63 8.95 7.54
N ALA A 6 -15.55 7.76 8.09
CA ALA A 6 -14.94 7.52 9.41
C ALA A 6 -13.45 7.92 9.46
N CYS A 7 -12.69 7.65 8.40
CA CYS A 7 -11.29 8.13 8.30
C CYS A 7 -11.22 9.66 8.32
N SER A 8 -12.09 10.33 7.57
CA SER A 8 -12.16 11.80 7.53
C SER A 8 -12.50 12.39 8.90
N GLU A 9 -13.45 11.79 9.64
CA GLU A 9 -13.85 12.25 10.97
C GLU A 9 -12.70 12.24 11.99
N VAL A 10 -11.76 11.30 11.86
CA VAL A 10 -10.62 11.19 12.78
C VAL A 10 -9.32 11.76 12.19
N GLY A 11 -9.38 12.39 11.03
CA GLY A 11 -8.22 13.02 10.37
C GLY A 11 -7.20 12.02 9.80
N ILE A 12 -7.63 10.81 9.47
CA ILE A 12 -6.79 9.80 8.79
C ILE A 12 -7.04 9.88 7.29
N GLY A 13 -5.96 9.97 6.49
CA GLY A 13 -6.04 9.88 5.04
C GLY A 13 -6.62 8.54 4.58
N PHE A 14 -7.50 8.57 3.59
CA PHE A 14 -8.10 7.39 2.99
C PHE A 14 -7.58 7.16 1.58
N GLY A 15 -7.33 5.92 1.19
CA GLY A 15 -6.87 5.57 -0.14
C GLY A 15 -7.38 4.19 -0.57
N PHE A 16 -7.09 3.84 -1.82
CA PHE A 16 -7.49 2.57 -2.40
C PHE A 16 -6.29 1.76 -2.88
N TYR A 17 -6.31 0.46 -2.60
CA TYR A 17 -5.53 -0.54 -3.32
C TYR A 17 -6.30 -0.95 -4.58
N TYR A 18 -5.60 -1.05 -5.71
CA TYR A 18 -6.18 -1.55 -6.94
C TYR A 18 -5.17 -2.36 -7.78
N SER A 19 -5.46 -3.64 -7.96
CA SER A 19 -4.71 -4.52 -8.85
C SER A 19 -5.15 -4.27 -10.29
N HIS A 20 -4.43 -3.42 -11.01
CA HIS A 20 -4.89 -2.89 -12.29
C HIS A 20 -4.68 -3.80 -13.50
N SER A 21 -3.82 -4.82 -13.39
CA SER A 21 -3.68 -5.77 -14.50
C SER A 21 -4.15 -7.18 -14.17
N ALA A 22 -4.17 -7.56 -12.90
CA ALA A 22 -4.54 -8.92 -12.48
C ALA A 22 -5.99 -8.98 -11.99
N ASP A 23 -6.77 -9.82 -12.63
CA ASP A 23 -8.12 -10.17 -12.20
C ASP A 23 -8.43 -11.60 -12.62
N TRP A 24 -8.46 -12.50 -11.66
CA TRP A 24 -8.74 -13.91 -11.92
C TRP A 24 -10.23 -14.22 -12.18
N THR A 25 -11.11 -13.25 -11.98
CA THR A 25 -12.57 -13.44 -12.11
C THR A 25 -13.13 -12.88 -13.41
N PHE A 26 -12.46 -11.87 -13.99
CA PHE A 26 -12.97 -11.19 -15.18
C PHE A 26 -12.27 -11.68 -16.46
N PRO A 27 -13.03 -11.98 -17.53
CA PRO A 27 -12.42 -12.40 -18.80
C PRO A 27 -11.46 -11.36 -19.36
N GLY A 28 -10.26 -11.81 -19.74
CA GLY A 28 -9.20 -10.96 -20.30
C GLY A 28 -8.27 -10.35 -19.27
N GLY A 29 -8.62 -10.28 -17.99
CA GLY A 29 -7.69 -9.89 -16.91
C GLY A 29 -6.56 -10.90 -16.76
N ASN A 30 -5.38 -10.46 -16.31
CA ASN A 30 -4.27 -11.36 -16.05
C ASN A 30 -4.66 -12.37 -14.96
N GLY A 31 -4.49 -13.66 -15.26
CA GLY A 31 -4.95 -14.75 -14.40
C GLY A 31 -6.44 -15.10 -14.56
N GLY A 32 -7.22 -14.32 -15.28
CA GLY A 32 -8.64 -14.54 -15.51
C GLY A 32 -8.97 -15.52 -16.65
N PRO A 33 -10.28 -15.75 -16.87
CA PRO A 33 -10.77 -16.59 -17.96
C PRO A 33 -10.29 -16.06 -19.33
N LYS A 34 -9.99 -16.99 -20.26
CA LYS A 34 -9.58 -16.65 -21.62
C LYS A 34 -10.75 -16.41 -22.58
N THR A 35 -11.95 -16.72 -22.12
CA THR A 35 -13.20 -16.52 -22.88
C THR A 35 -14.24 -15.84 -22.01
N ASP A 36 -15.16 -15.11 -22.61
CA ASP A 36 -16.36 -14.58 -21.98
C ASP A 36 -17.41 -15.66 -21.72
N ALA A 37 -18.57 -15.28 -21.21
CA ALA A 37 -19.67 -16.18 -20.91
C ALA A 37 -20.28 -16.85 -22.17
N GLU A 38 -20.13 -16.23 -23.32
CA GLU A 38 -20.57 -16.72 -24.64
C GLU A 38 -19.52 -17.59 -25.32
N GLY A 39 -18.35 -17.82 -24.69
CA GLY A 39 -17.25 -18.63 -25.22
C GLY A 39 -16.38 -17.91 -26.24
N LYS A 40 -16.49 -16.60 -26.40
CA LYS A 40 -15.64 -15.80 -27.28
C LYS A 40 -14.30 -15.50 -26.59
N PRO A 41 -13.18 -15.46 -27.32
CA PRO A 41 -11.90 -15.03 -26.78
C PRO A 41 -12.00 -13.64 -26.16
N ALA A 42 -11.54 -13.50 -24.92
CA ALA A 42 -11.47 -12.23 -24.20
C ALA A 42 -10.03 -11.70 -24.24
N THR A 43 -9.89 -10.40 -24.45
CA THR A 43 -8.60 -9.70 -24.51
C THR A 43 -8.36 -8.88 -23.25
N PHE A 44 -7.12 -8.48 -23.03
CA PHE A 44 -6.81 -7.52 -21.95
C PHE A 44 -7.53 -6.19 -22.16
N GLN A 45 -7.68 -5.74 -23.41
CA GLN A 45 -8.45 -4.53 -23.73
C GLN A 45 -9.91 -4.65 -23.27
N ASP A 46 -10.56 -5.81 -23.45
CA ASP A 46 -11.93 -6.04 -22.96
C ASP A 46 -12.03 -5.87 -21.44
N TYR A 47 -11.08 -6.46 -20.70
CA TYR A 47 -11.00 -6.29 -19.24
C TYR A 47 -10.76 -4.82 -18.88
N TYR A 48 -9.80 -4.17 -19.52
CA TYR A 48 -9.44 -2.79 -19.23
C TYR A 48 -10.63 -1.84 -19.43
N GLU A 49 -11.27 -1.89 -20.59
CA GLU A 49 -12.38 -1.01 -20.94
C GLU A 49 -13.67 -1.29 -20.15
N LYS A 50 -13.94 -2.58 -19.86
CA LYS A 50 -15.21 -2.99 -19.25
C LYS A 50 -15.16 -3.06 -17.73
N LYS A 51 -13.97 -3.17 -17.13
CA LYS A 51 -13.82 -3.30 -15.67
C LYS A 51 -12.77 -2.35 -15.09
N CYS A 52 -11.52 -2.45 -15.50
CA CYS A 52 -10.43 -1.73 -14.84
C CYS A 52 -10.65 -0.21 -14.87
N LEU A 53 -10.74 0.38 -16.04
CA LEU A 53 -10.93 1.83 -16.19
C LEU A 53 -12.21 2.36 -15.54
N PRO A 54 -13.40 1.72 -15.72
CA PRO A 54 -14.59 2.14 -15.01
C PRO A 54 -14.47 2.10 -13.49
N GLN A 55 -13.84 1.06 -12.93
CA GLN A 55 -13.63 0.97 -11.49
C GLN A 55 -12.65 2.01 -10.95
N VAL A 56 -11.57 2.31 -11.68
CA VAL A 56 -10.66 3.39 -11.27
C VAL A 56 -11.35 4.75 -11.32
N LYS A 57 -12.20 5.00 -12.32
CA LYS A 57 -13.05 6.20 -12.35
C LYS A 57 -13.99 6.27 -11.14
N GLU A 58 -14.63 5.16 -10.78
CA GLU A 58 -15.54 5.09 -9.63
C GLU A 58 -14.82 5.38 -8.32
N ILE A 59 -13.70 4.67 -8.02
CA ILE A 59 -12.99 4.82 -6.74
C ILE A 59 -12.37 6.21 -6.57
N THR A 60 -12.08 6.90 -7.67
CA THR A 60 -11.52 8.27 -7.64
C THR A 60 -12.57 9.37 -7.61
N SER A 61 -13.85 9.08 -7.90
CA SER A 61 -14.90 10.11 -7.99
C SER A 61 -16.02 9.98 -6.94
N GLU A 62 -16.26 8.78 -6.37
CA GLU A 62 -17.48 8.54 -5.60
C GLU A 62 -17.30 8.38 -4.08
N TYR A 63 -16.08 8.48 -3.57
CA TYR A 63 -15.76 8.17 -2.17
C TYR A 63 -15.25 9.37 -1.37
N GLY A 64 -15.30 10.57 -1.93
CA GLY A 64 -14.77 11.80 -1.36
C GLY A 64 -13.27 11.97 -1.60
N PRO A 65 -12.61 12.86 -0.88
CA PRO A 65 -11.16 13.05 -1.01
C PRO A 65 -10.39 11.79 -0.64
N ILE A 66 -9.43 11.41 -1.48
CA ILE A 66 -8.50 10.31 -1.22
C ILE A 66 -7.05 10.82 -1.24
N THR A 67 -6.18 10.17 -0.49
CA THR A 67 -4.77 10.57 -0.39
C THR A 67 -3.85 9.70 -1.24
N LEU A 68 -4.32 8.50 -1.63
CA LEU A 68 -3.49 7.50 -2.31
C LEU A 68 -4.34 6.58 -3.18
N VAL A 69 -3.88 6.35 -4.40
CA VAL A 69 -4.26 5.17 -5.20
C VAL A 69 -3.05 4.24 -5.26
N TRP A 70 -3.15 3.12 -4.57
CA TRP A 70 -2.10 2.12 -4.51
C TRP A 70 -2.32 1.06 -5.59
N PHE A 71 -1.81 1.32 -6.79
CA PHE A 71 -1.80 0.34 -7.88
C PHE A 71 -0.83 -0.79 -7.59
N ASP A 72 -1.18 -2.00 -8.00
CA ASP A 72 -0.34 -3.18 -7.82
C ASP A 72 -0.44 -4.15 -8.99
N THR A 73 0.47 -5.12 -9.00
CA THR A 73 0.53 -6.19 -10.00
C THR A 73 0.54 -5.68 -11.45
N PRO A 74 1.47 -4.78 -11.81
CA PRO A 74 1.50 -4.20 -13.16
C PRO A 74 1.70 -5.27 -14.25
N GLY A 75 2.40 -6.36 -13.95
CA GLY A 75 2.65 -7.44 -14.91
C GLY A 75 3.18 -6.91 -16.24
N SER A 76 2.54 -7.30 -17.33
CA SER A 76 2.87 -6.87 -18.70
C SER A 76 1.88 -5.85 -19.27
N ILE A 77 1.21 -5.08 -18.42
CA ILE A 77 0.29 -4.01 -18.88
C ILE A 77 1.05 -3.00 -19.75
N LEU A 78 0.42 -2.55 -20.83
CA LEU A 78 1.04 -1.56 -21.71
C LEU A 78 1.05 -0.18 -21.04
N LYS A 79 2.08 0.60 -21.35
CA LYS A 79 2.30 1.93 -20.76
C LYS A 79 1.12 2.87 -20.97
N GLU A 80 0.52 2.84 -22.17
CA GLU A 80 -0.64 3.67 -22.52
C GLU A 80 -1.85 3.48 -21.60
N TYR A 81 -2.10 2.26 -21.14
CA TYR A 81 -3.17 1.99 -20.17
C TYR A 81 -2.85 2.59 -18.80
N VAL A 82 -1.59 2.48 -18.38
CA VAL A 82 -1.17 3.04 -17.07
C VAL A 82 -1.20 4.56 -17.11
N GLU A 83 -0.76 5.18 -18.22
CA GLU A 83 -0.83 6.63 -18.42
C GLU A 83 -2.27 7.14 -18.32
N GLU A 84 -3.24 6.45 -18.95
CA GLU A 84 -4.65 6.80 -18.84
C GLU A 84 -5.18 6.65 -17.41
N LEU A 85 -4.84 5.56 -16.70
CA LEU A 85 -5.25 5.37 -15.31
C LEU A 85 -4.70 6.47 -14.39
N VAL A 86 -3.42 6.79 -14.53
CA VAL A 86 -2.79 7.88 -13.75
C VAL A 86 -3.42 9.22 -14.08
N GLN A 87 -3.72 9.49 -15.36
CA GLN A 87 -4.42 10.70 -15.74
C GLN A 87 -5.80 10.81 -15.08
N VAL A 88 -6.58 9.72 -15.06
CA VAL A 88 -7.90 9.69 -14.37
C VAL A 88 -7.74 10.02 -12.88
N VAL A 89 -6.71 9.49 -12.22
CA VAL A 89 -6.43 9.83 -10.82
C VAL A 89 -6.16 11.33 -10.68
N ARG A 90 -5.29 11.90 -11.53
CA ARG A 90 -4.94 13.35 -11.49
C ARG A 90 -6.13 14.27 -11.74
N GLU A 91 -7.01 13.88 -12.65
CA GLU A 91 -8.20 14.67 -12.98
C GLU A 91 -9.22 14.69 -11.83
N ASN A 92 -9.44 13.54 -11.20
CA ASN A 92 -10.44 13.41 -10.14
C ASN A 92 -9.90 13.76 -8.74
N GLN A 93 -8.61 13.51 -8.50
CA GLN A 93 -7.95 13.63 -7.20
C GLN A 93 -6.53 14.20 -7.39
N PRO A 94 -6.38 15.50 -7.70
CA PRO A 94 -5.09 16.09 -8.07
C PRO A 94 -4.02 15.98 -6.98
N ASP A 95 -4.43 15.91 -5.71
CA ASP A 95 -3.53 15.82 -4.55
C ASP A 95 -3.23 14.37 -4.12
N ALA A 96 -3.90 13.37 -4.72
CA ALA A 96 -3.68 11.97 -4.38
C ALA A 96 -2.35 11.46 -4.96
N LEU A 97 -1.61 10.74 -4.14
CA LEU A 97 -0.41 10.03 -4.58
C LEU A 97 -0.77 8.77 -5.37
N VAL A 98 0.13 8.40 -6.27
CA VAL A 98 0.08 7.14 -7.02
C VAL A 98 1.30 6.30 -6.64
N SER A 99 1.08 5.04 -6.24
CA SER A 99 2.17 4.13 -5.85
C SER A 99 3.14 3.83 -6.99
N GLY A 100 4.39 3.55 -6.65
CA GLY A 100 5.42 3.15 -7.63
C GLY A 100 5.08 1.86 -8.39
N ARG A 101 4.22 1.01 -7.83
CA ARG A 101 3.75 -0.22 -8.47
C ARG A 101 2.68 0.00 -9.56
N ALA A 102 2.34 1.25 -9.88
CA ALA A 102 1.62 1.54 -11.12
C ALA A 102 2.39 1.03 -12.34
N GLY A 103 3.71 1.01 -12.26
CA GLY A 103 4.59 0.54 -13.32
C GLY A 103 5.08 1.66 -14.25
N HIS A 104 6.00 1.32 -15.14
CA HIS A 104 6.57 2.23 -16.16
C HIS A 104 7.17 3.54 -15.61
N GLY A 105 7.45 3.62 -14.30
CA GLY A 105 7.94 4.84 -13.66
C GLY A 105 6.90 5.96 -13.55
N LEU A 106 5.61 5.63 -13.56
CA LEU A 106 4.50 6.59 -13.54
C LEU A 106 3.96 6.87 -12.14
N GLY A 107 4.51 6.23 -11.10
CA GLY A 107 4.18 6.53 -9.70
C GLY A 107 4.93 7.75 -9.16
N ASP A 108 4.45 8.28 -8.04
CA ASP A 108 5.02 9.46 -7.37
C ASP A 108 6.18 9.13 -6.45
N TYR A 109 6.27 7.87 -6.00
CA TYR A 109 7.28 7.40 -5.08
C TYR A 109 7.65 5.94 -5.38
N LEU A 110 8.81 5.51 -4.88
CA LEU A 110 9.27 4.14 -5.05
C LEU A 110 8.58 3.21 -4.04
N THR A 111 7.94 2.15 -4.50
CA THR A 111 7.51 1.03 -3.66
C THR A 111 8.50 -0.13 -3.83
N LEU A 112 9.13 -0.55 -2.74
CA LEU A 112 10.09 -1.65 -2.73
C LEU A 112 9.39 -3.01 -2.88
N GLY A 113 10.18 -4.08 -2.88
CA GLY A 113 9.68 -5.45 -2.80
C GLY A 113 8.88 -5.71 -1.53
N ASP A 114 8.07 -6.77 -1.53
CA ASP A 114 7.29 -7.16 -0.36
C ASP A 114 8.22 -7.49 0.81
N MET A 115 7.91 -6.91 1.98
CA MET A 115 8.69 -7.08 3.23
C MET A 115 10.17 -6.68 3.11
N GLU A 116 10.49 -5.81 2.17
CA GLU A 116 11.85 -5.34 1.93
C GLU A 116 12.12 -4.04 2.67
N VAL A 117 13.18 -4.02 3.48
CA VAL A 117 13.74 -2.82 4.09
C VAL A 117 15.18 -2.67 3.60
N PRO A 118 15.56 -1.53 3.00
CA PRO A 118 16.90 -1.35 2.43
C PRO A 118 17.97 -1.34 3.53
N HIS A 119 19.20 -1.70 3.18
CA HIS A 119 20.31 -1.66 4.11
C HIS A 119 20.81 -0.24 4.47
N GLY A 120 20.54 0.72 3.62
CA GLY A 120 20.96 2.12 3.80
C GLY A 120 19.88 3.08 3.37
N ASN A 121 20.19 4.38 3.45
CA ASN A 121 19.29 5.43 3.01
C ASN A 121 19.02 5.33 1.52
N VAL A 122 17.76 5.62 1.14
CA VAL A 122 17.31 5.66 -0.25
C VAL A 122 16.90 7.08 -0.58
N ASP A 123 17.40 7.59 -1.69
CA ASP A 123 17.07 8.93 -2.16
C ASP A 123 15.62 9.02 -2.66
N GLY A 124 14.96 10.12 -2.33
CA GLY A 124 13.57 10.37 -2.72
C GLY A 124 12.55 9.71 -1.79
N MET A 125 11.28 9.83 -2.15
CA MET A 125 10.18 9.20 -1.40
C MET A 125 10.12 7.71 -1.73
N TRP A 126 10.05 6.88 -0.70
CA TRP A 126 9.90 5.44 -0.86
C TRP A 126 9.07 4.81 0.26
N GLU A 127 8.56 3.63 -0.01
CA GLU A 127 7.69 2.87 0.88
C GLU A 127 8.15 1.42 0.96
N SER A 128 8.16 0.88 2.18
CA SER A 128 8.18 -0.56 2.45
C SER A 128 6.77 -1.02 2.77
N VAL A 129 6.36 -2.14 2.19
CA VAL A 129 5.06 -2.74 2.45
C VAL A 129 5.24 -4.10 3.12
N ASP A 130 4.47 -4.34 4.19
CA ASP A 130 4.57 -5.53 5.01
C ASP A 130 3.20 -5.92 5.58
N THR A 131 3.10 -7.06 6.26
CA THR A 131 1.86 -7.55 6.86
C THR A 131 2.06 -7.98 8.31
N THR A 132 1.00 -7.96 9.10
CA THR A 132 1.01 -8.35 10.53
C THR A 132 1.16 -9.85 10.75
N ASN A 133 0.92 -10.67 9.75
CA ASN A 133 0.89 -12.15 9.77
C ASN A 133 1.65 -12.71 8.58
N ASP A 134 1.48 -13.99 8.26
CA ASP A 134 2.16 -14.64 7.12
C ASP A 134 1.45 -14.38 5.79
N SER A 135 0.20 -13.92 5.82
CA SER A 135 -0.65 -13.71 4.64
C SER A 135 -1.06 -12.24 4.47
N TRP A 136 -1.25 -11.79 3.22
CA TRP A 136 -1.77 -10.45 2.91
C TRP A 136 -3.27 -10.28 3.25
N ALA A 137 -3.94 -11.34 3.67
CA ALA A 137 -5.34 -11.37 4.10
C ALA A 137 -5.47 -12.17 5.40
N TYR A 138 -6.70 -12.32 5.90
CA TYR A 138 -6.95 -13.26 6.99
C TYR A 138 -6.80 -14.70 6.49
N ALA A 139 -5.92 -15.45 7.14
CA ALA A 139 -5.79 -16.88 6.99
C ALA A 139 -5.89 -17.53 8.38
N TRP A 140 -6.81 -18.48 8.54
CA TRP A 140 -7.08 -19.13 9.83
C TRP A 140 -5.91 -19.99 10.30
N TYR A 141 -5.04 -20.41 9.38
CA TYR A 141 -3.86 -21.24 9.61
C TYR A 141 -2.59 -20.45 9.85
N ASP A 142 -2.61 -19.12 9.81
CA ASP A 142 -1.44 -18.30 10.10
C ASP A 142 -1.05 -18.41 11.57
N GLU A 143 0.20 -18.81 11.81
CA GLU A 143 0.73 -19.03 13.15
C GLU A 143 1.67 -17.91 13.61
N TYR A 144 2.38 -17.27 12.66
CA TYR A 144 3.36 -16.23 12.94
C TYR A 144 2.70 -14.86 12.84
N TRP A 145 2.85 -14.09 13.92
CA TRP A 145 2.27 -12.76 14.03
C TRP A 145 3.34 -11.82 14.57
N LYS A 146 3.54 -10.70 13.88
CA LYS A 146 4.50 -9.67 14.33
C LYS A 146 4.19 -9.20 15.73
N THR A 147 5.21 -9.20 16.57
CA THR A 147 5.13 -8.62 17.91
C THR A 147 5.17 -7.08 17.83
N PRO A 148 4.81 -6.36 18.90
CA PRO A 148 4.99 -4.91 18.95
C PRO A 148 6.44 -4.48 18.68
N LYS A 149 7.42 -5.28 19.15
CA LYS A 149 8.84 -5.02 18.89
C LYS A 149 9.17 -5.12 17.41
N ASP A 150 8.66 -6.14 16.72
CA ASP A 150 8.90 -6.32 15.27
C ASP A 150 8.33 -5.16 14.48
N ILE A 151 7.09 -4.75 14.78
CA ILE A 151 6.41 -3.62 14.11
C ILE A 151 7.18 -2.32 14.33
N LEU A 152 7.57 -2.02 15.56
CA LEU A 152 8.31 -0.79 15.90
C LEU A 152 9.71 -0.79 15.27
N HIS A 153 10.40 -1.94 15.28
CA HIS A 153 11.70 -2.07 14.65
C HIS A 153 11.61 -1.77 13.13
N LEU A 154 10.66 -2.39 12.43
CA LEU A 154 10.49 -2.17 11.00
C LEU A 154 10.08 -0.73 10.68
N LEU A 155 9.16 -0.14 11.45
CA LEU A 155 8.76 1.25 11.31
C LEU A 155 9.95 2.20 11.48
N ILE A 156 10.72 2.04 12.54
CA ILE A 156 11.90 2.89 12.82
C ILE A 156 12.98 2.66 11.77
N SER A 157 13.17 1.42 11.32
CA SER A 157 14.10 1.11 10.23
C SER A 157 13.73 1.82 8.94
N CYS A 158 12.45 1.86 8.57
CA CYS A 158 11.99 2.57 7.37
C CYS A 158 12.21 4.09 7.51
N ILE A 159 11.75 4.68 8.62
CA ILE A 159 11.91 6.12 8.87
C ILE A 159 13.39 6.51 8.93
N GLY A 160 14.20 5.74 9.63
CA GLY A 160 15.64 5.98 9.75
C GLY A 160 16.40 5.89 8.41
N ARG A 161 15.79 5.33 7.37
CA ARG A 161 16.32 5.28 6.00
C ARG A 161 15.63 6.24 5.04
N GLY A 162 14.79 7.14 5.57
CA GLY A 162 14.09 8.17 4.80
C GLY A 162 12.82 7.73 4.10
N GLY A 163 12.24 6.60 4.51
CA GLY A 163 11.04 6.05 3.90
C GLY A 163 9.83 5.98 4.81
N THR A 164 8.77 5.40 4.29
CA THR A 164 7.53 5.13 4.99
C THR A 164 7.30 3.63 5.15
N TYR A 165 6.47 3.26 6.11
CA TYR A 165 6.12 1.87 6.39
C TYR A 165 4.62 1.67 6.29
N MET A 166 4.19 0.85 5.33
CA MET A 166 2.80 0.41 5.18
C MET A 166 2.66 -0.98 5.80
N LEU A 167 1.82 -1.10 6.82
CA LEU A 167 1.55 -2.35 7.50
C LEU A 167 0.13 -2.84 7.23
N ASN A 168 0.02 -3.91 6.47
CA ASN A 168 -1.25 -4.55 6.16
C ASN A 168 -1.81 -5.29 7.38
N VAL A 169 -3.12 -5.28 7.51
CA VAL A 169 -3.90 -6.12 8.41
C VAL A 169 -4.89 -6.94 7.61
N GLY A 170 -5.11 -8.20 7.99
CA GLY A 170 -6.07 -9.10 7.36
C GLY A 170 -7.36 -9.20 8.18
N PRO A 171 -8.42 -8.42 7.89
CA PRO A 171 -9.70 -8.54 8.58
C PRO A 171 -10.35 -9.91 8.35
N ARG A 172 -11.10 -10.41 9.34
CA ARG A 172 -11.98 -11.56 9.14
C ARG A 172 -13.16 -11.22 8.24
N GLY A 173 -13.90 -12.23 7.81
CA GLY A 173 -15.06 -12.04 6.94
C GLY A 173 -16.19 -11.19 7.56
N ASP A 174 -16.22 -11.03 8.87
CA ASP A 174 -17.13 -10.13 9.60
C ASP A 174 -16.58 -8.70 9.76
N GLY A 175 -15.40 -8.41 9.21
CA GLY A 175 -14.71 -7.13 9.31
C GLY A 175 -13.88 -6.94 10.58
N SER A 176 -13.89 -7.88 11.52
CA SER A 176 -13.09 -7.78 12.75
C SER A 176 -11.59 -8.02 12.49
N ILE A 177 -10.74 -7.27 13.18
CA ILE A 177 -9.29 -7.48 13.15
C ILE A 177 -8.92 -8.61 14.12
N PRO A 178 -8.11 -9.60 13.70
CA PRO A 178 -7.62 -10.65 14.59
C PRO A 178 -6.97 -10.08 15.85
N GLU A 179 -7.32 -10.64 17.02
CA GLU A 179 -6.88 -10.08 18.31
C GLU A 179 -5.35 -10.02 18.46
N ARG A 180 -4.61 -10.95 17.83
CA ARG A 180 -3.14 -10.92 17.82
C ARG A 180 -2.61 -9.67 17.12
N ALA A 181 -3.13 -9.34 15.92
CA ALA A 181 -2.77 -8.12 15.21
C ALA A 181 -3.20 -6.87 15.99
N ALA A 182 -4.46 -6.82 16.44
CA ALA A 182 -5.01 -5.70 17.18
C ALA A 182 -4.21 -5.40 18.45
N ARG A 183 -3.79 -6.41 19.20
CA ARG A 183 -2.95 -6.27 20.39
C ARG A 183 -1.58 -5.70 20.06
N SER A 184 -0.91 -6.24 19.02
CA SER A 184 0.41 -5.76 18.62
C SER A 184 0.35 -4.31 18.17
N LEU A 185 -0.66 -3.93 17.38
CA LEU A 185 -0.86 -2.55 16.94
C LEU A 185 -1.12 -1.59 18.11
N ARG A 186 -2.02 -1.95 19.04
CA ARG A 186 -2.29 -1.11 20.22
C ARG A 186 -1.02 -0.91 21.06
N LYS A 187 -0.25 -1.95 21.30
CA LYS A 187 1.01 -1.87 22.07
C LYS A 187 2.08 -1.04 21.35
N SER A 188 2.13 -1.13 20.03
CA SER A 188 3.00 -0.26 19.23
C SER A 188 2.54 1.20 19.33
N GLY A 189 1.23 1.45 19.26
CA GLY A 189 0.64 2.80 19.45
C GLY A 189 0.96 3.38 20.82
N GLU A 190 0.76 2.63 21.91
CA GLU A 190 1.13 3.05 23.28
C GLU A 190 2.61 3.45 23.40
N TRP A 191 3.49 2.74 22.71
CA TRP A 191 4.91 3.09 22.67
C TRP A 191 5.17 4.37 21.88
N ILE A 192 4.54 4.53 20.71
CA ILE A 192 4.66 5.74 19.87
C ILE A 192 4.14 6.97 20.61
N GLU A 193 3.00 6.86 21.32
CA GLU A 193 2.46 7.94 22.14
C GLU A 193 3.43 8.36 23.26
N ARG A 194 4.16 7.41 23.82
CA ARG A 194 5.18 7.68 24.85
C ARG A 194 6.46 8.31 24.31
N TYR A 195 6.82 7.98 23.04
CA TYR A 195 8.08 8.40 22.42
C TYR A 195 7.85 9.01 21.02
N PRO A 196 6.95 9.99 20.89
CA PRO A 196 6.56 10.53 19.58
C PRO A 196 7.74 11.17 18.83
N GLN A 197 8.74 11.67 19.54
CA GLN A 197 9.92 12.31 18.98
C GLN A 197 10.81 11.35 18.17
N VAL A 198 10.63 10.04 18.30
CA VAL A 198 11.39 9.05 17.51
C VAL A 198 10.76 8.85 16.13
N ILE A 199 9.47 9.15 15.99
CA ILE A 199 8.68 8.87 14.79
C ILE A 199 8.33 10.16 14.03
N TYR A 200 7.82 11.18 14.76
CA TYR A 200 7.25 12.35 14.11
C TYR A 200 8.26 13.47 13.95
N ALA A 201 8.24 14.11 12.78
CA ALA A 201 9.13 15.21 12.40
C ALA A 201 10.60 14.83 12.58
N THR A 202 10.96 13.65 12.08
CA THR A 202 12.32 13.14 12.06
C THR A 202 12.81 13.00 10.64
N ASP A 203 14.12 13.16 10.46
CA ASP A 203 14.85 12.91 9.23
C ASP A 203 15.45 11.49 9.26
N ALA A 204 15.93 11.06 8.10
CA ALA A 204 16.72 9.84 7.96
C ALA A 204 17.97 9.85 8.83
N SER A 205 18.51 8.67 9.11
CA SER A 205 19.80 8.52 9.78
C SER A 205 20.89 9.31 9.05
N PRO A 206 21.78 10.00 9.77
CA PRO A 206 22.94 10.65 9.16
C PRO A 206 23.97 9.63 8.62
N TRP A 207 23.83 8.36 8.99
CA TRP A 207 24.67 7.28 8.47
C TRP A 207 24.00 6.61 7.27
N GLN A 208 24.78 6.46 6.19
CA GLN A 208 24.29 5.91 4.91
C GLN A 208 24.12 4.38 4.92
N HIS A 209 24.33 3.71 6.03
CA HIS A 209 24.25 2.26 6.16
C HIS A 209 23.64 1.85 7.49
N ALA A 210 23.10 0.62 7.53
CA ALA A 210 22.58 0.04 8.75
C ALA A 210 23.65 -0.07 9.83
N LEU A 211 23.28 0.24 11.07
CA LEU A 211 24.16 0.15 12.22
C LEU A 211 24.03 -1.21 12.89
N PRO A 212 25.13 -1.83 13.39
CA PRO A 212 25.07 -3.17 13.96
C PRO A 212 24.33 -3.25 15.30
N TRP A 213 24.03 -2.09 15.91
CA TRP A 213 23.39 -2.00 17.23
C TRP A 213 21.97 -1.45 17.20
N GLY A 214 21.46 -1.01 16.04
CA GLY A 214 20.08 -0.54 15.91
C GLY A 214 19.88 0.46 14.78
N ASP A 215 18.68 1.01 14.72
CA ASP A 215 18.28 2.04 13.77
C ASP A 215 18.21 3.41 14.45
N VAL A 216 18.41 4.45 13.69
CA VAL A 216 18.47 5.84 14.17
C VAL A 216 17.64 6.72 13.28
N THR A 217 16.88 7.61 13.89
CA THR A 217 16.26 8.76 13.23
C THR A 217 16.96 10.02 13.73
N ALA A 218 17.05 11.05 12.91
CA ALA A 218 17.62 12.34 13.27
C ALA A 218 16.51 13.38 13.43
N LYS A 219 16.80 14.43 14.20
CA LYS A 219 15.96 15.61 14.33
C LYS A 219 16.82 16.83 14.51
N ASP A 220 16.49 17.87 13.72
CA ASP A 220 17.17 19.19 13.78
C ASP A 220 18.70 19.12 13.53
N GLY A 221 19.14 18.18 12.70
CA GLY A 221 20.54 18.03 12.24
C GLY A 221 21.38 17.15 13.12
#